data_d18aca9b80fb2f671fd816d85c483ffe
#
_entry.id   d18aca9b80fb2f671fd816d85c483ffe
#
_cell.length_a   1.000
_cell.length_b   1.000
_cell.length_c   1.000
_cell.angle_alpha   90.00
_cell.angle_beta   90.00
_cell.angle_gamma   90.00
#
_symmetry.space_group_name_H-M   'P 1'
#
loop_
_entity.id
_entity.type
_entity.pdbx_description
1 polymer ?
#
loop_
_entity_poly.entity_id
_entity_poly.type
_entity_poly.pdbx_seq_one_letter_code
_entity_poly.pdbx_strand_id
1 'polypeptide(L)'
;MTLDESIQLLESIDGEYMERDFCIITLFLNCGLRISEMVGLNIGDVRDDRLRVLGKGNKERIVFLNVACQNAIEDWLAGRSRSGAVDPYALFITRKHTRITTDGVHYMLKKRFTAAGLDSSKYSAHKLRHTAATLMLQNGVDVRTLQEVLGHEHLNTTQIYTHVDSDSLRSAAQANPLGNMKRRGRPRKENRSDD
;
A
#
# COMPACT_ATOMS: atom_id res chain seq x y z
N MET A 1 -9.81 9.91 7.49
CA MET A 1 -10.37 9.81 6.13
C MET A 1 -11.46 8.76 6.17
N THR A 2 -12.62 9.04 5.57
CA THR A 2 -13.72 8.07 5.45
C THR A 2 -13.46 7.08 4.32
N LEU A 3 -14.29 6.04 4.21
CA LEU A 3 -14.24 5.11 3.09
C LEU A 3 -14.53 5.84 1.76
N ASP A 4 -15.55 6.68 1.73
CA ASP A 4 -15.95 7.44 0.53
C ASP A 4 -14.85 8.40 0.07
N GLU A 5 -14.20 9.12 1.01
CA GLU A 5 -13.04 9.97 0.70
C GLU A 5 -11.86 9.16 0.17
N SER A 6 -11.67 7.93 0.66
CA SER A 6 -10.61 7.03 0.17
C SER A 6 -10.90 6.55 -1.25
N ILE A 7 -12.15 6.23 -1.56
CA ILE A 7 -12.61 5.87 -2.90
C ILE A 7 -12.47 7.07 -3.84
N GLN A 8 -12.96 8.25 -3.44
CA GLN A 8 -12.83 9.49 -4.20
C GLN A 8 -11.36 9.81 -4.55
N LEU A 9 -10.45 9.66 -3.57
CA LEU A 9 -9.01 9.84 -3.79
C LEU A 9 -8.48 8.88 -4.85
N LEU A 10 -8.76 7.57 -4.72
CA LEU A 10 -8.29 6.56 -5.67
C LEU A 10 -8.85 6.75 -7.07
N GLU A 11 -10.13 7.12 -7.19
CA GLU A 11 -10.79 7.35 -8.48
C GLU A 11 -10.35 8.63 -9.18
N SER A 12 -9.84 9.62 -8.45
CA SER A 12 -9.35 10.89 -9.01
C SER A 12 -7.96 10.81 -9.62
N ILE A 13 -7.25 9.66 -9.43
CA ILE A 13 -5.87 9.53 -9.87
C ILE A 13 -5.81 9.34 -11.38
N ASP A 14 -5.15 10.28 -12.05
CA ASP A 14 -4.97 10.35 -13.50
C ASP A 14 -3.56 10.80 -13.90
N GLY A 15 -3.30 10.92 -15.22
CA GLY A 15 -2.10 11.50 -15.79
C GLY A 15 -0.91 10.55 -15.86
N GLU A 16 0.27 11.10 -16.18
CA GLU A 16 1.48 10.37 -16.60
C GLU A 16 1.99 9.33 -15.59
N TYR A 17 1.81 9.58 -14.28
CA TYR A 17 2.30 8.69 -13.19
C TYR A 17 1.15 8.03 -12.43
N MET A 18 0.00 7.88 -13.08
CA MET A 18 -1.20 7.37 -12.41
C MET A 18 -1.00 5.96 -11.84
N GLU A 19 -0.29 5.06 -12.53
CA GLU A 19 -0.05 3.70 -12.04
C GLU A 19 0.79 3.70 -10.76
N ARG A 20 1.86 4.52 -10.72
CA ARG A 20 2.71 4.66 -9.55
C ARG A 20 1.95 5.25 -8.38
N ASP A 21 1.27 6.37 -8.60
CA ASP A 21 0.60 7.11 -7.55
C ASP A 21 -0.59 6.32 -7.00
N PHE A 22 -1.33 5.63 -7.87
CA PHE A 22 -2.40 4.71 -7.50
C PHE A 22 -1.85 3.55 -6.65
N CYS A 23 -0.74 2.93 -7.07
CA CYS A 23 -0.10 1.84 -6.34
C CYS A 23 0.35 2.30 -4.93
N ILE A 24 1.04 3.43 -4.82
CA ILE A 24 1.50 3.97 -3.53
C ILE A 24 0.31 4.23 -2.59
N ILE A 25 -0.75 4.89 -3.07
CA ILE A 25 -1.93 5.22 -2.25
C ILE A 25 -2.70 3.96 -1.87
N THR A 26 -2.85 3.00 -2.80
CA THR A 26 -3.48 1.70 -2.53
C THR A 26 -2.73 0.94 -1.43
N LEU A 27 -1.39 0.90 -1.47
CA LEU A 27 -0.59 0.26 -0.43
C LEU A 27 -0.69 0.98 0.92
N PHE A 28 -0.73 2.31 0.95
CA PHE A 28 -0.97 3.03 2.21
C PHE A 28 -2.32 2.68 2.82
N LEU A 29 -3.39 2.66 2.02
CA LEU A 29 -4.76 2.45 2.46
C LEU A 29 -5.08 0.99 2.80
N ASN A 30 -4.36 0.01 2.22
CA ASN A 30 -4.61 -1.41 2.44
C ASN A 30 -3.59 -2.08 3.36
N CYS A 31 -2.31 -1.70 3.28
CA CYS A 31 -1.24 -2.32 4.06
C CYS A 31 -0.81 -1.47 5.26
N GLY A 32 -1.22 -0.22 5.32
CA GLY A 32 -0.89 0.69 6.41
C GLY A 32 0.63 0.90 6.60
N LEU A 33 1.41 0.94 5.53
CA LEU A 33 2.86 1.13 5.58
C LEU A 33 3.24 2.48 6.18
N ARG A 34 4.42 2.56 6.82
CA ARG A 34 5.06 3.84 7.13
C ARG A 34 5.66 4.43 5.86
N ILE A 35 5.78 5.77 5.78
CA ILE A 35 6.36 6.41 4.60
C ILE A 35 7.81 5.97 4.36
N SER A 36 8.61 5.80 5.42
CA SER A 36 9.98 5.29 5.32
C SER A 36 10.04 3.85 4.79
N GLU A 37 9.08 3.02 5.18
CA GLU A 37 8.93 1.66 4.66
C GLU A 37 8.60 1.70 3.16
N MET A 38 7.63 2.54 2.77
CA MET A 38 7.19 2.71 1.37
C MET A 38 8.34 3.08 0.44
N VAL A 39 9.15 4.09 0.80
CA VAL A 39 10.27 4.54 -0.06
C VAL A 39 11.43 3.55 -0.08
N GLY A 40 11.56 2.72 0.95
CA GLY A 40 12.58 1.68 1.07
C GLY A 40 12.30 0.42 0.25
N LEU A 41 11.07 0.22 -0.24
CA LEU A 41 10.69 -1.01 -0.95
C LEU A 41 11.52 -1.23 -2.22
N ASN A 42 11.89 -2.49 -2.44
CA ASN A 42 12.52 -2.97 -3.65
C ASN A 42 11.54 -3.87 -4.44
N ILE A 43 11.81 -4.05 -5.74
CA ILE A 43 11.02 -4.98 -6.58
C ILE A 43 11.09 -6.40 -5.99
N GLY A 44 12.25 -6.83 -5.52
CA GLY A 44 12.46 -8.16 -4.93
C GLY A 44 11.77 -8.39 -3.58
N ASP A 45 11.18 -7.33 -2.97
CA ASP A 45 10.39 -7.45 -1.76
C ASP A 45 8.94 -7.89 -2.03
N VAL A 46 8.52 -7.82 -3.30
CA VAL A 46 7.19 -8.28 -3.75
C VAL A 46 7.30 -9.73 -4.20
N ARG A 47 6.55 -10.64 -3.57
CA ARG A 47 6.50 -12.07 -3.94
C ARG A 47 5.06 -12.58 -3.80
N ASP A 48 4.44 -12.90 -4.92
CA ASP A 48 3.06 -13.38 -4.97
C ASP A 48 2.09 -12.45 -4.20
N ASP A 49 1.45 -12.97 -3.16
CA ASP A 49 0.55 -12.23 -2.27
C ASP A 49 1.25 -11.61 -1.05
N ARG A 50 2.58 -11.47 -1.07
CA ARG A 50 3.39 -11.05 0.08
C ARG A 50 4.29 -9.87 -0.25
N LEU A 51 4.40 -8.97 0.70
CA LEU A 51 5.32 -7.85 0.67
C LEU A 51 6.24 -7.92 1.90
N ARG A 52 7.54 -8.06 1.67
CA ARG A 52 8.55 -7.97 2.71
C ARG A 52 8.80 -6.50 3.04
N VAL A 53 8.62 -6.13 4.29
CA VAL A 53 8.76 -4.75 4.75
C VAL A 53 9.83 -4.68 5.82
N LEU A 54 10.79 -3.78 5.64
CA LEU A 54 11.84 -3.51 6.59
C LEU A 54 11.45 -2.35 7.51
N GLY A 55 11.23 -2.66 8.78
CA GLY A 55 10.83 -1.70 9.80
C GLY A 55 12.00 -1.06 10.54
N LYS A 56 11.68 -0.32 11.61
CA LYS A 56 12.67 0.28 12.51
C LYS A 56 13.58 -0.80 13.11
N GLY A 57 14.87 -0.50 13.23
CA GLY A 57 15.83 -1.45 13.78
C GLY A 57 16.16 -2.64 12.87
N ASN A 58 15.93 -2.52 11.56
CA ASN A 58 16.18 -3.57 10.57
C ASN A 58 15.34 -4.85 10.78
N LYS A 59 14.20 -4.73 11.45
CA LYS A 59 13.28 -5.84 11.66
C LYS A 59 12.41 -6.03 10.43
N GLU A 60 12.40 -7.24 9.91
CA GLU A 60 11.56 -7.62 8.78
C GLU A 60 10.19 -8.11 9.24
N ARG A 61 9.15 -7.76 8.48
CA ARG A 61 7.84 -8.38 8.58
C ARG A 61 7.24 -8.65 7.20
N ILE A 62 6.35 -9.60 7.14
CA ILE A 62 5.57 -9.90 5.93
C ILE A 62 4.20 -9.22 6.06
N VAL A 63 3.82 -8.49 5.03
CA VAL A 63 2.48 -7.93 4.86
C VAL A 63 1.80 -8.66 3.72
N PHE A 64 0.62 -9.22 3.95
CA PHE A 64 -0.17 -9.88 2.91
C PHE A 64 -0.87 -8.84 2.03
N LEU A 65 -0.89 -9.11 0.73
CA LEU A 65 -1.45 -8.24 -0.30
C LEU A 65 -2.82 -8.78 -0.73
N ASN A 66 -3.85 -7.95 -0.62
CA ASN A 66 -5.14 -8.24 -1.25
C ASN A 66 -5.09 -7.98 -2.77
N VAL A 67 -6.18 -8.32 -3.45
CA VAL A 67 -6.28 -8.23 -4.92
C VAL A 67 -6.03 -6.82 -5.43
N ALA A 68 -6.51 -5.78 -4.71
CA ALA A 68 -6.27 -4.39 -5.11
C ALA A 68 -4.77 -4.05 -5.11
N CYS A 69 -4.03 -4.46 -4.07
CA CYS A 69 -2.59 -4.23 -3.95
C CYS A 69 -1.81 -4.97 -5.03
N GLN A 70 -2.11 -6.26 -5.25
CA GLN A 70 -1.45 -7.08 -6.27
C GLN A 70 -1.63 -6.46 -7.65
N ASN A 71 -2.88 -6.14 -8.01
CA ASN A 71 -3.21 -5.50 -9.27
C ASN A 71 -2.51 -4.15 -9.47
N ALA A 72 -2.47 -3.31 -8.42
CA ALA A 72 -1.82 -2.01 -8.48
C ALA A 72 -0.30 -2.13 -8.68
N ILE A 73 0.33 -3.11 -8.02
CA ILE A 73 1.77 -3.39 -8.18
C ILE A 73 2.06 -3.89 -9.60
N GLU A 74 1.27 -4.83 -10.13
CA GLU A 74 1.42 -5.35 -11.49
C GLU A 74 1.33 -4.23 -12.53
N ASP A 75 0.29 -3.36 -12.44
CA ASP A 75 0.10 -2.23 -13.35
C ASP A 75 1.30 -1.29 -13.31
N TRP A 76 1.80 -0.97 -12.11
CA TRP A 76 2.97 -0.12 -11.95
C TRP A 76 4.24 -0.77 -12.51
N LEU A 77 4.51 -2.03 -12.20
CA LEU A 77 5.70 -2.74 -12.68
C LEU A 77 5.73 -2.85 -14.21
N ALA A 78 4.58 -3.05 -14.85
CA ALA A 78 4.49 -3.05 -16.31
C ALA A 78 4.88 -1.70 -16.94
N GLY A 79 4.51 -0.57 -16.30
CA GLY A 79 4.94 0.77 -16.69
C GLY A 79 6.42 1.04 -16.39
N ARG A 80 6.84 0.67 -15.16
CA ARG A 80 8.20 0.88 -14.67
C ARG A 80 9.26 0.14 -15.49
N SER A 81 9.03 -1.09 -15.92
CA SER A 81 9.99 -1.89 -16.69
C SER A 81 10.40 -1.22 -18.01
N ARG A 82 9.56 -0.35 -18.55
CA ARG A 82 9.80 0.41 -19.79
C ARG A 82 10.54 1.73 -19.56
N SER A 83 10.76 2.13 -18.30
CA SER A 83 11.24 3.47 -17.97
C SER A 83 12.76 3.65 -17.93
N GLY A 84 13.56 2.56 -17.95
CA GLY A 84 15.02 2.66 -17.85
C GLY A 84 15.51 3.22 -16.51
N ALA A 85 15.08 2.64 -15.38
CA ALA A 85 15.37 3.13 -14.04
C ALA A 85 16.86 3.18 -13.72
N VAL A 86 17.34 4.30 -13.14
CA VAL A 86 18.70 4.46 -12.63
C VAL A 86 18.93 3.58 -11.39
N ASP A 87 17.92 3.47 -10.51
CA ASP A 87 17.92 2.49 -9.42
C ASP A 87 17.10 1.26 -9.88
N PRO A 88 17.75 0.16 -10.33
CA PRO A 88 17.06 -1.01 -10.84
C PRO A 88 16.30 -1.78 -9.76
N TYR A 89 16.67 -1.60 -8.49
CA TYR A 89 16.10 -2.32 -7.37
C TYR A 89 14.87 -1.63 -6.78
N ALA A 90 14.82 -0.28 -6.79
CA ALA A 90 13.73 0.48 -6.17
C ALA A 90 12.37 0.08 -6.73
N LEU A 91 11.39 -0.23 -5.88
CA LEU A 91 10.02 -0.45 -6.33
C LEU A 91 9.44 0.83 -6.91
N PHE A 92 9.58 1.96 -6.23
CA PHE A 92 9.05 3.24 -6.67
C PHE A 92 10.14 4.22 -7.09
N ILE A 93 9.98 4.80 -8.28
CA ILE A 93 10.93 5.75 -8.87
C ILE A 93 10.26 7.10 -9.18
N THR A 94 11.09 8.13 -9.21
CA THR A 94 10.72 9.50 -9.59
C THR A 94 10.68 9.67 -11.11
N ARG A 95 10.30 10.87 -11.58
CA ARG A 95 10.44 11.28 -12.99
C ARG A 95 11.90 11.24 -13.49
N LYS A 96 12.87 11.39 -12.59
CA LYS A 96 14.30 11.28 -12.93
C LYS A 96 14.81 9.83 -12.90
N HIS A 97 13.91 8.86 -12.80
CA HIS A 97 14.20 7.42 -12.73
C HIS A 97 15.04 6.99 -11.52
N THR A 98 15.15 7.85 -10.50
CA THR A 98 15.78 7.54 -9.21
C THR A 98 14.74 7.08 -8.20
N ARG A 99 15.18 6.39 -7.14
CA ARG A 99 14.29 6.01 -6.01
C ARG A 99 13.51 7.21 -5.49
N ILE A 100 12.22 7.01 -5.25
CA ILE A 100 11.37 8.05 -4.65
C ILE A 100 11.81 8.33 -3.20
N THR A 101 11.75 9.59 -2.80
CA THR A 101 12.07 10.04 -1.45
C THR A 101 10.80 10.27 -0.63
N THR A 102 10.94 10.40 0.69
CA THR A 102 9.82 10.80 1.57
C THR A 102 9.19 12.11 1.15
N ASP A 103 10.00 13.11 0.79
CA ASP A 103 9.53 14.43 0.30
C ASP A 103 8.79 14.27 -1.04
N GLY A 104 9.30 13.41 -1.92
CA GLY A 104 8.63 13.08 -3.19
C GLY A 104 7.24 12.47 -2.97
N VAL A 105 7.11 11.57 -2.00
CA VAL A 105 5.81 10.99 -1.61
C VAL A 105 4.90 12.04 -0.99
N HIS A 106 5.41 12.90 -0.08
CA HIS A 106 4.62 13.98 0.51
C HIS A 106 4.09 14.94 -0.56
N TYR A 107 4.95 15.36 -1.49
CA TYR A 107 4.56 16.23 -2.60
C TYR A 107 3.48 15.58 -3.47
N MET A 108 3.68 14.31 -3.85
CA MET A 108 2.72 13.54 -4.63
C MET A 108 1.37 13.45 -3.91
N LEU A 109 1.35 13.07 -2.62
CA LEU A 109 0.13 12.96 -1.84
C LEU A 109 -0.62 14.29 -1.77
N LYS A 110 0.08 15.40 -1.48
CA LYS A 110 -0.54 16.74 -1.45
C LYS A 110 -1.22 17.07 -2.77
N LYS A 111 -0.55 16.81 -3.90
CA LYS A 111 -1.11 17.02 -5.25
C LYS A 111 -2.37 16.15 -5.46
N ARG A 112 -2.34 14.88 -5.07
CA ARG A 112 -3.46 13.95 -5.25
C ARG A 112 -4.65 14.28 -4.36
N PHE A 113 -4.43 14.69 -3.11
CA PHE A 113 -5.52 15.17 -2.25
C PHE A 113 -6.20 16.40 -2.84
N THR A 114 -5.43 17.39 -3.29
CA THR A 114 -5.98 18.58 -3.93
C THR A 114 -6.77 18.24 -5.20
N ALA A 115 -6.25 17.37 -6.06
CA ALA A 115 -6.93 16.94 -7.28
C ALA A 115 -8.24 16.18 -6.99
N ALA A 116 -8.29 15.46 -5.89
CA ALA A 116 -9.48 14.78 -5.41
C ALA A 116 -10.51 15.74 -4.74
N GLY A 117 -10.23 17.03 -4.65
CA GLY A 117 -11.09 17.98 -3.93
C GLY A 117 -11.05 17.83 -2.40
N LEU A 118 -10.02 17.15 -1.87
CA LEU A 118 -9.82 16.95 -0.45
C LEU A 118 -8.90 18.03 0.13
N ASP A 119 -9.15 18.43 1.37
CA ASP A 119 -8.29 19.41 2.07
C ASP A 119 -6.91 18.79 2.37
N SER A 120 -5.93 19.08 1.51
CA SER A 120 -4.57 18.56 1.59
C SER A 120 -3.81 18.94 2.88
N SER A 121 -4.33 19.87 3.69
CA SER A 121 -3.74 20.20 4.99
C SER A 121 -4.12 19.18 6.08
N LYS A 122 -5.24 18.48 5.91
CA LYS A 122 -5.78 17.49 6.87
C LYS A 122 -5.23 16.08 6.66
N TYR A 123 -4.69 15.78 5.47
CA TYR A 123 -4.30 14.44 5.07
C TYR A 123 -2.79 14.32 4.83
N SER A 124 -2.26 13.14 5.17
CA SER A 124 -0.84 12.80 5.05
C SER A 124 -0.68 11.28 4.94
N ALA A 125 0.53 10.80 4.66
CA ALA A 125 0.85 9.37 4.68
C ALA A 125 0.46 8.72 6.02
N HIS A 126 0.67 9.42 7.14
CA HIS A 126 0.27 8.96 8.47
C HIS A 126 -1.26 8.81 8.60
N LYS A 127 -2.01 9.77 8.05
CA LYS A 127 -3.49 9.70 8.03
C LYS A 127 -3.99 8.55 7.16
N LEU A 128 -3.35 8.26 6.01
CA LEU A 128 -3.70 7.10 5.18
C LEU A 128 -3.47 5.78 5.93
N ARG A 129 -2.34 5.66 6.62
CA ARG A 129 -2.05 4.50 7.49
C ARG A 129 -3.09 4.36 8.63
N HIS A 130 -3.46 5.47 9.26
CA HIS A 130 -4.52 5.46 10.28
C HIS A 130 -5.87 5.03 9.69
N THR A 131 -6.17 5.47 8.47
CA THR A 131 -7.38 5.06 7.75
C THR A 131 -7.37 3.55 7.49
N ALA A 132 -6.26 2.98 7.01
CA ALA A 132 -6.11 1.53 6.83
C ALA A 132 -6.42 0.77 8.13
N ALA A 133 -5.84 1.20 9.25
CA ALA A 133 -6.08 0.61 10.57
C ALA A 133 -7.56 0.66 10.97
N THR A 134 -8.19 1.83 10.79
CA THR A 134 -9.61 2.04 11.14
C THR A 134 -10.52 1.16 10.29
N LEU A 135 -10.28 1.10 8.98
CA LEU A 135 -11.08 0.29 8.06
C LEU A 135 -10.96 -1.20 8.37
N MET A 136 -9.77 -1.70 8.70
CA MET A 136 -9.58 -3.09 9.11
C MET A 136 -10.34 -3.41 10.41
N LEU A 137 -10.23 -2.55 11.43
CA LEU A 137 -10.96 -2.72 12.70
C LEU A 137 -12.47 -2.73 12.51
N GLN A 138 -13.00 -1.79 11.73
CA GLN A 138 -14.44 -1.70 11.43
C GLN A 138 -14.96 -2.91 10.66
N ASN A 139 -14.09 -3.63 9.97
CA ASN A 139 -14.40 -4.86 9.23
C ASN A 139 -13.99 -6.14 9.97
N GLY A 140 -13.84 -6.07 11.28
CA GLY A 140 -13.76 -7.23 12.15
C GLY A 140 -12.35 -7.78 12.39
N VAL A 141 -11.28 -7.09 11.92
CA VAL A 141 -9.92 -7.46 12.27
C VAL A 141 -9.67 -7.13 13.74
N ASP A 142 -9.25 -8.11 14.53
CA ASP A 142 -8.94 -7.89 15.94
C ASP A 142 -7.68 -7.02 16.13
N VAL A 143 -7.59 -6.37 17.29
CA VAL A 143 -6.53 -5.40 17.59
C VAL A 143 -5.13 -6.02 17.54
N ARG A 144 -4.99 -7.29 17.94
CA ARG A 144 -3.69 -7.98 17.97
C ARG A 144 -3.20 -8.26 16.56
N THR A 145 -4.06 -8.82 15.71
CA THR A 145 -3.76 -9.05 14.30
C THR A 145 -3.42 -7.74 13.59
N LEU A 146 -4.18 -6.67 13.87
CA LEU A 146 -3.89 -5.34 13.32
C LEU A 146 -2.51 -4.81 13.74
N GLN A 147 -2.13 -4.98 15.01
CA GLN A 147 -0.82 -4.55 15.51
C GLN A 147 0.32 -5.28 14.79
N GLU A 148 0.16 -6.57 14.52
CA GLU A 148 1.12 -7.37 13.76
C GLU A 148 1.24 -6.87 12.31
N VAL A 149 0.11 -6.69 11.61
CA VAL A 149 0.07 -6.12 10.24
C VAL A 149 0.80 -4.78 10.18
N LEU A 150 0.55 -3.91 11.15
CA LEU A 150 1.14 -2.57 11.18
C LEU A 150 2.59 -2.56 11.68
N GLY A 151 3.08 -3.62 12.32
CA GLY A 151 4.42 -3.67 12.92
C GLY A 151 4.57 -2.67 14.08
N HIS A 152 3.68 -2.72 15.05
CA HIS A 152 3.76 -1.96 16.30
C HIS A 152 4.66 -2.70 17.29
N GLU A 153 5.80 -2.10 17.69
CA GLU A 153 6.81 -2.70 18.58
C GLU A 153 6.45 -2.71 20.06
N HIS A 154 5.38 -2.03 20.50
CA HIS A 154 5.07 -1.89 21.92
C HIS A 154 3.84 -2.71 22.34
N LEU A 155 4.10 -3.96 22.71
CA LEU A 155 3.31 -4.60 23.75
C LEU A 155 4.16 -4.62 25.03
N ASN A 156 3.97 -3.60 25.89
CA ASN A 156 4.36 -3.69 27.30
C ASN A 156 3.42 -4.66 27.99
N THR A 157 3.52 -5.94 27.68
CA THR A 157 2.98 -7.02 28.53
C THR A 157 3.72 -8.30 28.22
N THR A 158 4.38 -8.81 29.21
CA THR A 158 4.93 -10.17 29.29
C THR A 158 3.78 -11.18 29.24
N GLN A 159 3.11 -11.30 28.10
CA GLN A 159 2.16 -12.36 27.85
C GLN A 159 2.72 -13.29 26.78
N ILE A 160 2.60 -14.58 27.05
CA ILE A 160 3.04 -15.72 26.24
C ILE A 160 2.67 -15.45 24.77
N TYR A 161 3.68 -15.19 23.94
CA TYR A 161 3.52 -14.92 22.52
C TYR A 161 3.11 -16.20 21.78
N THR A 162 1.83 -16.37 21.58
CA THR A 162 1.39 -17.13 20.41
C THR A 162 1.48 -16.20 19.20
N HIS A 163 2.33 -16.52 18.24
CA HIS A 163 2.40 -15.77 16.98
C HIS A 163 1.02 -15.77 16.31
N VAL A 164 0.63 -14.61 15.75
CA VAL A 164 -0.53 -14.55 14.86
C VAL A 164 -0.17 -15.40 13.64
N ASP A 165 -1.00 -16.38 13.32
CA ASP A 165 -0.74 -17.27 12.18
C ASP A 165 -0.89 -16.52 10.83
N SER A 166 -0.29 -17.09 9.78
CA SER A 166 -0.30 -16.49 8.45
C SER A 166 -1.70 -16.38 7.86
N ASP A 167 -2.63 -17.24 8.24
CA ASP A 167 -4.00 -17.22 7.72
C ASP A 167 -4.80 -16.08 8.32
N SER A 168 -4.61 -15.78 9.61
CA SER A 168 -5.19 -14.62 10.27
C SER A 168 -4.68 -13.31 9.66
N LEU A 169 -3.38 -13.21 9.35
CA LEU A 169 -2.79 -12.03 8.69
C LEU A 169 -3.31 -11.88 7.25
N ARG A 170 -3.46 -12.98 6.52
CA ARG A 170 -4.03 -12.97 5.17
C ARG A 170 -5.51 -12.56 5.21
N SER A 171 -6.28 -13.09 6.15
CA SER A 171 -7.70 -12.72 6.34
C SER A 171 -7.84 -11.25 6.69
N ALA A 172 -6.96 -10.69 7.51
CA ALA A 172 -6.94 -9.25 7.83
C ALA A 172 -6.70 -8.38 6.58
N ALA A 173 -5.81 -8.78 5.66
CA ALA A 173 -5.61 -8.08 4.41
C ALA A 173 -6.86 -8.09 3.51
N GLN A 174 -7.60 -9.20 3.49
CA GLN A 174 -8.85 -9.33 2.71
C GLN A 174 -10.03 -8.59 3.35
N ALA A 175 -10.03 -8.35 4.65
CA ALA A 175 -11.09 -7.66 5.37
C ALA A 175 -11.17 -6.16 5.04
N ASN A 176 -10.14 -5.57 4.42
CA ASN A 176 -10.15 -4.17 4.04
C ASN A 176 -11.19 -3.93 2.91
N PRO A 177 -12.18 -3.02 3.08
CA PRO A 177 -13.21 -2.78 2.07
C PRO A 177 -12.66 -2.22 0.74
N LEU A 178 -11.46 -1.65 0.74
CA LEU A 178 -10.75 -1.20 -0.47
C LEU A 178 -9.99 -2.35 -1.17
N GLY A 179 -10.03 -3.58 -0.64
CA GLY A 179 -9.25 -4.73 -1.10
C GLY A 179 -9.54 -5.19 -2.53
N ASN A 180 -10.65 -4.73 -3.12
CA ASN A 180 -11.05 -5.05 -4.49
C ASN A 180 -11.07 -3.81 -5.41
N MET A 181 -10.59 -2.65 -4.96
CA MET A 181 -10.53 -1.44 -5.77
C MET A 181 -9.63 -1.63 -7.00
N LYS A 182 -10.09 -1.10 -8.14
CA LYS A 182 -9.36 -1.15 -9.41
C LYS A 182 -9.09 0.26 -9.91
N ARG A 183 -7.93 0.46 -10.53
CA ARG A 183 -7.62 1.71 -11.21
C ARG A 183 -8.57 1.92 -12.40
N ARG A 184 -9.01 3.16 -12.64
CA ARG A 184 -9.77 3.53 -13.85
C ARG A 184 -8.97 3.16 -15.11
N GLY A 185 -9.65 2.59 -16.09
CA GLY A 185 -9.06 2.20 -17.38
C GLY A 185 -8.16 0.97 -17.35
N ARG A 186 -8.10 0.21 -16.23
CA ARG A 186 -7.45 -1.09 -16.23
C ARG A 186 -8.23 -2.05 -17.14
N PRO A 187 -7.60 -2.65 -18.19
CA PRO A 187 -8.26 -3.66 -19.00
C PRO A 187 -8.69 -4.86 -18.13
N ARG A 188 -9.85 -5.44 -18.42
CA ARG A 188 -10.23 -6.72 -17.80
C ARG A 188 -9.22 -7.77 -18.26
N LYS A 189 -8.60 -8.50 -17.32
CA LYS A 189 -7.93 -9.75 -17.66
C LYS A 189 -9.02 -10.68 -18.20
N GLU A 190 -8.96 -11.02 -19.49
CA GLU A 190 -9.72 -12.15 -20.02
C GLU A 190 -9.23 -13.38 -19.26
N ASN A 191 -10.16 -14.09 -18.59
CA ASN A 191 -9.87 -15.43 -18.08
C ASN A 191 -9.47 -16.25 -19.29
N ARG A 192 -8.19 -16.51 -19.46
CA ARG A 192 -7.76 -17.62 -20.30
C ARG A 192 -8.31 -18.87 -19.57
N SER A 193 -9.42 -19.39 -20.08
CA SER A 193 -9.81 -20.77 -19.85
C SER A 193 -8.69 -21.60 -20.47
N ASP A 194 -7.94 -22.27 -19.62
CA ASP A 194 -7.04 -23.34 -20.05
C ASP A 194 -7.93 -24.44 -20.64
N ASP A 195 -7.92 -24.56 -21.97
CA ASP A 195 -8.31 -25.76 -22.71
C ASP A 195 -7.11 -26.71 -22.78
#